data_f7b5ea0aa259e526c4d5ea79ad231336
#
_entry.id   f7b5ea0aa259e526c4d5ea79ad231336
#
_cell.length_a   1.000
_cell.length_b   1.000
_cell.length_c   1.000
_cell.angle_alpha   90.00
_cell.angle_beta   90.00
_cell.angle_gamma   90.00
#
_symmetry.space_group_name_H-M   'P 1'
#
loop_
_entity.id
_entity.type
_entity.pdbx_description
1 polymer ?
#
loop_
_entity_poly.entity_id
_entity_poly.type
_entity_poly.pdbx_seq_one_letter_code
_entity_poly.pdbx_strand_id
1 'polypeptide(L)'
;NLPIGLFGEFYNQNMTFFLINKNILKNMKLVFGNCGVNIDRIILKPFAEGVNFLLKDEKNKNFTSISIDDARINFWIFKNKSYVLTQDFNFGTDTIMKDIAKLCSLKINEVEFFFREINLKSVLAIDEDSYLDKKFFSSTPYRKIKHNLILNIIAARLDELIEICYEKNSNLTYFKKNNNLIYINIVNSEFFKNIQFALEKNKLINQKFIFGRNEEDCSIFTLNGAAELIGKGWDKEAIPVVQTKKSLISALFSRLFS
;
A
#
# COMPACT_ATOMS: atom_id res chain seq x y z
N ASN A 1 4.31 25.43 -5.86
CA ASN A 1 5.11 26.61 -5.46
C ASN A 1 4.18 27.59 -4.78
N LEU A 2 4.58 28.12 -3.63
CA LEU A 2 3.91 29.25 -3.02
C LEU A 2 4.10 30.47 -3.94
N PRO A 3 3.09 31.30 -4.20
CA PRO A 3 3.19 32.45 -5.07
C PRO A 3 3.89 33.64 -4.34
N ILE A 4 5.06 33.38 -3.80
CA ILE A 4 5.87 34.40 -3.11
C ILE A 4 6.37 35.38 -4.15
N GLY A 5 6.06 36.68 -3.96
CA GLY A 5 6.44 37.75 -4.88
C GLY A 5 5.50 37.96 -6.06
N LEU A 6 4.39 37.26 -6.17
CA LEU A 6 3.35 37.53 -7.15
C LEU A 6 2.25 38.39 -6.52
N PHE A 7 1.78 39.39 -7.28
CA PHE A 7 0.66 40.25 -6.89
C PHE A 7 -0.63 39.68 -7.51
N GLY A 8 -1.69 39.61 -6.71
CA GLY A 8 -3.01 39.16 -7.17
C GLY A 8 -4.07 39.45 -6.11
N GLU A 9 -5.31 39.70 -6.55
CA GLU A 9 -6.44 39.94 -5.66
C GLU A 9 -6.93 38.67 -4.99
N PHE A 10 -6.74 37.51 -5.65
CA PHE A 10 -7.16 36.21 -5.16
C PHE A 10 -6.06 35.17 -5.34
N TYR A 11 -5.97 34.29 -4.35
CA TYR A 11 -5.03 33.19 -4.34
C TYR A 11 -5.76 31.89 -3.98
N ASN A 12 -5.61 30.88 -4.83
CA ASN A 12 -6.18 29.55 -4.61
C ASN A 12 -5.09 28.48 -4.66
N GLN A 13 -5.00 27.67 -3.61
CA GLN A 13 -4.04 26.59 -3.51
C GLN A 13 -4.73 25.29 -3.08
N ASN A 14 -4.55 24.23 -3.85
CA ASN A 14 -4.99 22.91 -3.46
C ASN A 14 -3.91 22.25 -2.59
N MET A 15 -4.28 21.87 -1.38
CA MET A 15 -3.39 21.21 -0.43
C MET A 15 -4.02 19.92 0.09
N THR A 16 -3.19 18.91 0.31
CA THR A 16 -3.58 17.68 1.01
C THR A 16 -2.95 17.69 2.39
N PHE A 17 -3.76 17.41 3.42
CA PHE A 17 -3.31 17.37 4.81
C PHE A 17 -3.35 15.94 5.31
N PHE A 18 -2.28 15.50 5.96
CA PHE A 18 -2.19 14.21 6.64
C PHE A 18 -2.16 14.46 8.15
N LEU A 19 -3.13 13.90 8.84
CA LEU A 19 -3.25 14.05 10.28
C LEU A 19 -2.67 12.83 10.97
N ILE A 20 -1.80 13.07 11.94
CA ILE A 20 -1.20 12.01 12.78
C ILE A 20 -1.71 12.19 14.20
N ASN A 21 -2.08 11.09 14.85
CA ASN A 21 -2.48 11.11 16.24
C ASN A 21 -1.33 11.63 17.13
N LYS A 22 -1.63 12.69 17.88
CA LYS A 22 -0.66 13.38 18.75
C LYS A 22 -0.03 12.44 19.78
N ASN A 23 -0.81 11.50 20.33
CA ASN A 23 -0.30 10.56 21.33
C ASN A 23 0.70 9.56 20.73
N ILE A 24 0.43 9.07 19.51
CA ILE A 24 1.38 8.21 18.79
C ILE A 24 2.70 8.94 18.59
N LEU A 25 2.64 10.17 18.10
CA LEU A 25 3.84 10.99 17.88
C LEU A 25 4.60 11.25 19.19
N LYS A 26 3.88 11.57 20.28
CA LYS A 26 4.47 11.77 21.60
C LYS A 26 5.14 10.51 22.11
N ASN A 27 4.49 9.36 22.01
CA ASN A 27 5.04 8.08 22.45
C ASN A 27 6.29 7.69 21.66
N MET A 28 6.27 7.86 20.32
CA MET A 28 7.47 7.62 19.51
C MET A 28 8.65 8.49 19.95
N LYS A 29 8.44 9.79 20.12
CA LYS A 29 9.50 10.71 20.59
C LYS A 29 10.02 10.33 21.96
N LEU A 30 9.15 9.88 22.85
CA LEU A 30 9.53 9.47 24.20
C LEU A 30 10.36 8.18 24.18
N VAL A 31 9.94 7.17 23.41
CA VAL A 31 10.68 5.90 23.28
C VAL A 31 12.08 6.14 22.72
N PHE A 32 12.22 6.86 21.62
CA PHE A 32 13.52 7.16 21.01
C PHE A 32 14.37 8.07 21.91
N GLY A 33 13.75 9.06 22.56
CA GLY A 33 14.43 9.95 23.51
C GLY A 33 15.02 9.19 24.70
N ASN A 34 14.34 8.18 25.23
CA ASN A 34 14.86 7.32 26.30
C ASN A 34 16.10 6.50 25.86
N CYS A 35 16.24 6.27 24.54
CA CYS A 35 17.43 5.63 23.96
C CYS A 35 18.51 6.64 23.54
N GLY A 36 18.37 7.92 23.91
CA GLY A 36 19.33 8.98 23.52
C GLY A 36 19.23 9.40 22.04
N VAL A 37 18.16 9.02 21.35
CA VAL A 37 17.95 9.33 19.92
C VAL A 37 16.88 10.41 19.77
N ASN A 38 17.22 11.52 19.11
CA ASN A 38 16.27 12.54 18.75
C ASN A 38 15.64 12.27 17.40
N ILE A 39 14.32 12.45 17.30
CA ILE A 39 13.60 12.37 16.04
C ILE A 39 13.48 13.78 15.45
N ASP A 40 14.22 14.05 14.38
CA ASP A 40 14.18 15.34 13.70
C ASP A 40 12.99 15.41 12.72
N ARG A 41 12.71 14.29 12.05
CA ARG A 41 11.67 14.26 11.00
C ARG A 41 10.93 12.93 10.96
N ILE A 42 9.64 12.98 10.69
CA ILE A 42 8.79 11.81 10.46
C ILE A 42 8.22 11.91 9.04
N ILE A 43 8.44 10.86 8.25
CA ILE A 43 7.99 10.77 6.87
C ILE A 43 6.96 9.64 6.78
N LEU A 44 5.87 9.88 6.08
CA LEU A 44 4.87 8.85 5.83
C LEU A 44 5.44 7.80 4.88
N LYS A 45 5.33 6.52 5.26
CA LYS A 45 5.81 5.39 4.46
C LYS A 45 5.31 5.46 3.00
N PRO A 46 4.00 5.61 2.71
CA PRO A 46 3.52 5.71 1.34
C PRO A 46 4.09 6.90 0.56
N PHE A 47 4.42 7.99 1.24
CA PHE A 47 5.05 9.14 0.59
C PHE A 47 6.50 8.82 0.18
N ALA A 48 7.28 8.21 1.06
CA ALA A 48 8.64 7.76 0.76
C ALA A 48 8.65 6.73 -0.39
N GLU A 49 7.77 5.74 -0.36
CA GLU A 49 7.63 4.76 -1.43
C GLU A 49 7.27 5.42 -2.76
N GLY A 50 6.32 6.36 -2.75
CA GLY A 50 5.92 7.10 -3.95
C GLY A 50 7.04 7.93 -4.54
N VAL A 51 7.86 8.56 -3.71
CA VAL A 51 9.07 9.28 -4.16
C VAL A 51 10.05 8.33 -4.84
N ASN A 52 10.30 7.15 -4.26
CA ASN A 52 11.20 6.17 -4.87
C ASN A 52 10.66 5.66 -6.22
N PHE A 53 9.34 5.45 -6.36
CA PHE A 53 8.73 5.14 -7.66
C PHE A 53 8.98 6.23 -8.69
N LEU A 54 8.81 7.50 -8.31
CA LEU A 54 9.03 8.63 -9.21
C LEU A 54 10.48 8.81 -9.63
N LEU A 55 11.44 8.41 -8.80
CA LEU A 55 12.86 8.40 -9.14
C LEU A 55 13.19 7.32 -10.17
N LYS A 56 12.54 6.15 -10.08
CA LYS A 56 12.73 5.05 -11.03
C LYS A 56 12.05 5.30 -12.38
N ASP A 57 10.96 6.06 -12.40
CA ASP A 57 10.20 6.39 -13.61
C ASP A 57 9.70 7.83 -13.60
N GLU A 58 10.57 8.77 -13.95
CA GLU A 58 10.26 10.21 -13.98
C GLU A 58 9.16 10.59 -14.97
N LYS A 59 8.86 9.74 -15.95
CA LYS A 59 7.82 10.01 -16.97
C LYS A 59 6.42 9.86 -16.38
N ASN A 60 6.24 8.95 -15.43
CA ASN A 60 4.95 8.65 -14.82
C ASN A 60 4.71 9.47 -13.55
N LYS A 61 4.28 10.73 -13.73
CA LYS A 61 3.96 11.65 -12.62
C LYS A 61 2.64 11.33 -11.91
N ASN A 62 1.83 10.44 -12.50
CA ASN A 62 0.50 10.07 -11.99
C ASN A 62 0.45 8.56 -11.86
N PHE A 63 0.21 8.06 -10.66
CA PHE A 63 0.07 6.63 -10.43
C PHE A 63 -0.75 6.33 -9.18
N THR A 64 -1.26 5.13 -9.13
CA THR A 64 -1.94 4.55 -7.99
C THR A 64 -1.10 3.39 -7.48
N SER A 65 -0.94 3.25 -6.19
CA SER A 65 -0.35 2.06 -5.59
C SER A 65 -1.38 1.33 -4.74
N ILE A 66 -1.38 0.01 -4.85
CA ILE A 66 -2.19 -0.90 -4.05
C ILE A 66 -1.20 -1.85 -3.37
N SER A 67 -1.04 -1.72 -2.06
CA SER A 67 -0.21 -2.62 -1.26
C SER A 67 -1.10 -3.60 -0.52
N ILE A 68 -0.92 -4.88 -0.78
CA ILE A 68 -1.70 -5.98 -0.18
C ILE A 68 -0.83 -6.67 0.86
N ASP A 69 -1.22 -6.53 2.12
CA ASP A 69 -0.65 -7.19 3.28
C ASP A 69 -1.57 -8.35 3.74
N ASP A 70 -1.19 -9.08 4.77
CA ASP A 70 -2.00 -10.20 5.29
C ASP A 70 -3.38 -9.73 5.75
N ALA A 71 -3.46 -8.67 6.54
CA ALA A 71 -4.69 -8.16 7.13
C ALA A 71 -5.25 -6.90 6.49
N ARG A 72 -4.51 -6.23 5.61
CA ARG A 72 -4.88 -4.91 5.09
C ARG A 72 -4.53 -4.73 3.63
N ILE A 73 -5.32 -3.90 2.95
CA ILE A 73 -4.96 -3.32 1.67
C ILE A 73 -4.81 -1.82 1.89
N ASN A 74 -3.63 -1.31 1.58
CA ASN A 74 -3.32 0.11 1.61
C ASN A 74 -3.35 0.63 0.17
N PHE A 75 -4.13 1.66 -0.03
CA PHE A 75 -4.32 2.29 -1.32
C PHE A 75 -3.86 3.74 -1.26
N TRP A 76 -3.07 4.19 -2.22
CA TRP A 76 -2.60 5.57 -2.28
C TRP A 76 -2.35 6.05 -3.70
N ILE A 77 -2.54 7.36 -3.88
CA ILE A 77 -2.48 8.03 -5.19
C ILE A 77 -1.48 9.16 -5.16
N PHE A 78 -0.65 9.17 -6.21
CA PHE A 78 0.14 10.31 -6.61
C PHE A 78 -0.43 10.96 -7.87
N LYS A 79 -0.53 12.29 -7.86
CA LYS A 79 -0.93 13.10 -9.00
C LYS A 79 0.02 14.29 -9.14
N ASN A 80 0.63 14.43 -10.33
CA ASN A 80 1.60 15.47 -10.61
C ASN A 80 2.72 15.54 -9.54
N LYS A 81 3.26 14.39 -9.17
CA LYS A 81 4.25 14.23 -8.10
C LYS A 81 3.74 14.59 -6.68
N SER A 82 2.46 14.82 -6.49
CA SER A 82 1.88 15.09 -5.16
C SER A 82 1.18 13.85 -4.63
N TYR A 83 1.38 13.56 -3.35
CA TYR A 83 0.64 12.54 -2.61
C TYR A 83 -0.74 13.10 -2.26
N VAL A 84 -1.80 12.59 -2.89
CA VAL A 84 -3.13 13.24 -2.85
C VAL A 84 -4.17 12.47 -2.06
N LEU A 85 -4.08 11.15 -2.01
CA LEU A 85 -5.06 10.32 -1.30
C LEU A 85 -4.38 9.08 -0.73
N THR A 86 -4.84 8.68 0.46
CA THR A 86 -4.62 7.34 1.03
C THR A 86 -5.92 6.80 1.59
N GLN A 87 -6.09 5.50 1.47
CA GLN A 87 -7.23 4.79 2.05
C GLN A 87 -6.79 3.38 2.43
N ASP A 88 -7.21 2.93 3.61
CA ASP A 88 -6.90 1.61 4.13
C ASP A 88 -8.18 0.78 4.21
N PHE A 89 -8.04 -0.49 3.85
CA PHE A 89 -9.10 -1.48 3.94
C PHE A 89 -8.66 -2.61 4.88
N ASN A 90 -9.53 -3.02 5.79
CA ASN A 90 -9.23 -4.05 6.81
C ASN A 90 -9.47 -5.47 6.27
N PHE A 91 -8.92 -5.78 5.11
CA PHE A 91 -8.87 -7.11 4.52
C PHE A 91 -7.61 -7.23 3.64
N GLY A 92 -7.06 -8.42 3.53
CA GLY A 92 -5.84 -8.70 2.80
C GLY A 92 -5.76 -10.17 2.37
N THR A 93 -4.54 -10.72 2.27
CA THR A 93 -4.32 -12.11 1.82
C THR A 93 -4.92 -13.14 2.77
N ASP A 94 -5.09 -12.84 4.06
CA ASP A 94 -5.81 -13.69 5.03
C ASP A 94 -7.22 -14.06 4.58
N THR A 95 -7.88 -13.16 3.85
CA THR A 95 -9.23 -13.41 3.31
C THR A 95 -9.18 -14.50 2.26
N ILE A 96 -8.16 -14.47 1.39
CA ILE A 96 -7.93 -15.50 0.37
C ILE A 96 -7.69 -16.87 1.04
N MET A 97 -6.83 -16.89 2.06
CA MET A 97 -6.56 -18.14 2.80
C MET A 97 -7.80 -18.73 3.45
N LYS A 98 -8.62 -17.87 4.09
CA LYS A 98 -9.87 -18.28 4.71
C LYS A 98 -10.86 -18.86 3.70
N ASP A 99 -10.93 -18.29 2.49
CA ASP A 99 -11.78 -18.80 1.41
C ASP A 99 -11.30 -20.18 0.93
N ILE A 100 -9.99 -20.34 0.71
CA ILE A 100 -9.43 -21.62 0.32
C ILE A 100 -9.69 -22.66 1.42
N ALA A 101 -9.42 -22.33 2.68
CA ALA A 101 -9.67 -23.22 3.82
C ALA A 101 -11.14 -23.65 3.87
N LYS A 102 -12.07 -22.73 3.70
CA LYS A 102 -13.51 -22.99 3.74
C LYS A 102 -13.98 -23.80 2.54
N LEU A 103 -13.64 -23.38 1.32
CA LEU A 103 -14.12 -24.02 0.09
C LEU A 103 -13.48 -25.39 -0.16
N CYS A 104 -12.22 -25.56 0.21
CA CYS A 104 -11.50 -26.83 0.11
C CYS A 104 -11.64 -27.69 1.37
N SER A 105 -12.33 -27.21 2.42
CA SER A 105 -12.45 -27.88 3.73
C SER A 105 -11.07 -28.28 4.31
N LEU A 106 -10.11 -27.36 4.22
CA LEU A 106 -8.77 -27.46 4.80
C LEU A 106 -8.69 -26.62 6.07
N LYS A 107 -7.71 -26.90 6.93
CA LYS A 107 -7.34 -25.99 8.02
C LYS A 107 -6.41 -24.90 7.50
N ILE A 108 -6.40 -23.75 8.17
CA ILE A 108 -5.56 -22.60 7.78
C ILE A 108 -4.08 -22.99 7.69
N ASN A 109 -3.56 -23.74 8.67
CA ASN A 109 -2.16 -24.20 8.66
C ASN A 109 -1.83 -25.12 7.46
N GLU A 110 -2.80 -25.88 6.95
CA GLU A 110 -2.62 -26.69 5.74
C GLU A 110 -2.56 -25.81 4.49
N VAL A 111 -3.36 -24.74 4.45
CA VAL A 111 -3.31 -23.76 3.37
C VAL A 111 -1.99 -22.98 3.40
N GLU A 112 -1.52 -22.54 4.56
CA GLU A 112 -0.22 -21.87 4.72
C GLU A 112 0.92 -22.78 4.26
N PHE A 113 0.92 -24.05 4.67
CA PHE A 113 1.91 -25.03 4.23
C PHE A 113 1.89 -25.24 2.72
N PHE A 114 0.70 -25.31 2.13
CA PHE A 114 0.54 -25.38 0.67
C PHE A 114 1.20 -24.17 -0.02
N PHE A 115 0.95 -22.95 0.44
CA PHE A 115 1.49 -21.75 -0.20
C PHE A 115 3.02 -21.64 -0.12
N ARG A 116 3.65 -22.15 0.96
CA ARG A 116 5.11 -22.22 1.09
C ARG A 116 5.73 -23.18 0.09
N GLU A 117 5.10 -24.32 -0.12
CA GLU A 117 5.68 -25.43 -0.90
C GLU A 117 5.34 -25.37 -2.38
N ILE A 118 4.20 -24.81 -2.76
CA ILE A 118 3.67 -24.91 -4.11
C ILE A 118 3.74 -23.59 -4.86
N ASN A 119 4.27 -23.68 -6.09
CA ASN A 119 4.13 -22.65 -7.11
C ASN A 119 3.10 -23.12 -8.14
N LEU A 120 1.88 -22.56 -8.07
CA LEU A 120 0.77 -22.93 -8.96
C LEU A 120 1.11 -22.76 -10.45
N LYS A 121 1.89 -21.74 -10.82
CA LYS A 121 2.31 -21.53 -12.20
C LYS A 121 3.12 -22.73 -12.73
N SER A 122 4.07 -23.21 -11.94
CA SER A 122 4.93 -24.34 -12.34
C SER A 122 4.15 -25.64 -12.39
N VAL A 123 3.29 -25.90 -11.40
CA VAL A 123 2.52 -27.15 -11.33
C VAL A 123 1.51 -27.23 -12.48
N LEU A 124 0.73 -26.16 -12.71
CA LEU A 124 -0.28 -26.12 -13.76
C LEU A 124 0.30 -26.05 -15.17
N ALA A 125 1.56 -25.64 -15.32
CA ALA A 125 2.27 -25.70 -16.62
C ALA A 125 2.62 -27.15 -17.01
N ILE A 126 2.78 -28.05 -16.02
CA ILE A 126 3.09 -29.47 -16.26
C ILE A 126 1.81 -30.27 -16.45
N ASP A 127 0.83 -30.08 -15.58
CA ASP A 127 -0.46 -30.78 -15.60
C ASP A 127 -1.59 -29.88 -15.06
N GLU A 128 -2.47 -29.43 -15.97
CA GLU A 128 -3.60 -28.57 -15.62
C GLU A 128 -4.63 -29.27 -14.73
N ASP A 129 -4.71 -30.58 -14.77
CA ASP A 129 -5.64 -31.39 -14.00
C ASP A 129 -5.03 -31.96 -12.71
N SER A 130 -3.82 -31.52 -12.35
CA SER A 130 -3.12 -31.97 -11.15
C SER A 130 -3.88 -31.71 -9.86
N TYR A 131 -3.69 -32.60 -8.89
CA TYR A 131 -4.34 -32.58 -7.59
C TYR A 131 -3.33 -32.34 -6.47
N LEU A 132 -3.81 -31.79 -5.35
CA LEU A 132 -3.06 -31.65 -4.11
C LEU A 132 -2.56 -33.00 -3.61
N ASP A 133 -1.29 -33.07 -3.24
CA ASP A 133 -0.67 -34.23 -2.63
C ASP A 133 -1.21 -34.49 -1.23
N LYS A 134 -1.19 -35.78 -0.82
CA LYS A 134 -1.61 -36.22 0.54
C LYS A 134 -0.86 -35.51 1.66
N LYS A 135 0.39 -35.08 1.43
CA LYS A 135 1.23 -34.36 2.41
C LYS A 135 0.62 -33.05 2.92
N PHE A 136 -0.28 -32.43 2.15
CA PHE A 136 -0.94 -31.18 2.53
C PHE A 136 -2.13 -31.38 3.47
N PHE A 137 -2.55 -32.63 3.72
CA PHE A 137 -3.68 -33.00 4.57
C PHE A 137 -3.18 -33.54 5.91
N SER A 138 -2.59 -32.67 6.75
CA SER A 138 -2.01 -33.06 8.04
C SER A 138 -3.06 -33.32 9.15
N SER A 139 -4.18 -32.61 9.07
CA SER A 139 -5.22 -32.59 10.10
C SER A 139 -6.61 -32.86 9.54
N THR A 140 -6.74 -32.93 8.22
CA THR A 140 -8.01 -33.18 7.53
C THR A 140 -7.90 -34.46 6.68
N PRO A 141 -9.02 -35.17 6.45
CA PRO A 141 -9.02 -36.34 5.56
C PRO A 141 -8.61 -35.93 4.13
N TYR A 142 -7.81 -36.78 3.49
CA TYR A 142 -7.41 -36.55 2.10
C TYR A 142 -8.62 -36.49 1.16
N ARG A 143 -8.58 -35.50 0.26
CA ARG A 143 -9.56 -35.25 -0.80
C ARG A 143 -8.85 -34.91 -2.10
N LYS A 144 -9.48 -35.24 -3.22
CA LYS A 144 -8.99 -34.82 -4.54
C LYS A 144 -9.36 -33.35 -4.79
N ILE A 145 -8.44 -32.43 -4.51
CA ILE A 145 -8.59 -30.99 -4.75
C ILE A 145 -7.68 -30.62 -5.90
N LYS A 146 -8.22 -30.08 -7.00
CA LYS A 146 -7.44 -29.62 -8.14
C LYS A 146 -6.69 -28.32 -7.80
N HIS A 147 -5.44 -28.20 -8.24
CA HIS A 147 -4.68 -26.96 -8.12
C HIS A 147 -5.36 -25.80 -8.85
N ASN A 148 -6.02 -26.08 -9.98
CA ASN A 148 -6.77 -25.07 -10.73
C ASN A 148 -7.97 -24.51 -9.94
N LEU A 149 -8.61 -25.32 -9.09
CA LEU A 149 -9.67 -24.83 -8.19
C LEU A 149 -9.12 -23.78 -7.22
N ILE A 150 -7.96 -24.05 -6.62
CA ILE A 150 -7.31 -23.09 -5.71
C ILE A 150 -6.95 -21.80 -6.45
N LEU A 151 -6.40 -21.91 -7.66
CA LEU A 151 -6.10 -20.73 -8.49
C LEU A 151 -7.36 -19.91 -8.77
N ASN A 152 -8.48 -20.54 -9.09
CA ASN A 152 -9.74 -19.86 -9.35
C ASN A 152 -10.29 -19.15 -8.11
N ILE A 153 -10.14 -19.76 -6.91
CA ILE A 153 -10.54 -19.13 -5.64
C ILE A 153 -9.69 -17.87 -5.41
N ILE A 154 -8.38 -17.95 -5.60
CA ILE A 154 -7.46 -16.80 -5.47
C ILE A 154 -7.88 -15.70 -6.45
N ALA A 155 -8.08 -16.04 -7.72
CA ALA A 155 -8.45 -15.08 -8.76
C ALA A 155 -9.78 -14.39 -8.43
N ALA A 156 -10.82 -15.13 -8.10
CA ALA A 156 -12.14 -14.59 -7.78
C ALA A 156 -12.09 -13.64 -6.57
N ARG A 157 -11.32 -13.99 -5.54
CA ARG A 157 -11.19 -13.10 -4.38
C ARG A 157 -10.38 -11.84 -4.70
N LEU A 158 -9.32 -11.95 -5.48
CA LEU A 158 -8.54 -10.80 -5.92
C LEU A 158 -9.38 -9.85 -6.76
N ASP A 159 -10.22 -10.38 -7.65
CA ASP A 159 -11.15 -9.58 -8.46
C ASP A 159 -12.09 -8.78 -7.58
N GLU A 160 -12.71 -9.43 -6.60
CA GLU A 160 -13.59 -8.76 -5.65
C GLU A 160 -12.86 -7.68 -4.83
N LEU A 161 -11.65 -7.98 -4.33
CA LEU A 161 -10.85 -7.02 -3.57
C LEU A 161 -10.48 -5.79 -4.43
N ILE A 162 -10.06 -6.00 -5.68
CA ILE A 162 -9.74 -4.91 -6.61
C ILE A 162 -11.00 -4.14 -6.97
N GLU A 163 -12.11 -4.82 -7.21
CA GLU A 163 -13.39 -4.18 -7.51
C GLU A 163 -13.83 -3.26 -6.37
N ILE A 164 -13.77 -3.71 -5.12
CA ILE A 164 -14.13 -2.92 -3.94
C ILE A 164 -13.17 -1.75 -3.74
N CYS A 165 -11.86 -2.02 -3.76
CA CYS A 165 -10.86 -0.99 -3.45
C CYS A 165 -10.73 0.05 -4.56
N TYR A 166 -10.88 -0.35 -5.81
CA TYR A 166 -10.61 0.50 -6.97
C TYR A 166 -11.86 0.79 -7.78
N GLU A 167 -12.54 -0.22 -8.35
CA GLU A 167 -13.62 -0.04 -9.31
C GLU A 167 -14.86 0.65 -8.69
N LYS A 168 -15.32 0.18 -7.54
CA LYS A 168 -16.49 0.68 -6.83
C LYS A 168 -16.19 1.83 -5.86
N ASN A 169 -14.92 2.19 -5.71
CA ASN A 169 -14.53 3.23 -4.77
C ASN A 169 -14.92 4.62 -5.28
N SER A 170 -15.91 5.22 -4.65
CA SER A 170 -16.43 6.55 -5.00
C SER A 170 -15.39 7.67 -4.84
N ASN A 171 -14.46 7.54 -3.88
CA ASN A 171 -13.39 8.50 -3.65
C ASN A 171 -12.43 8.60 -4.84
N LEU A 172 -12.41 7.59 -5.71
CA LEU A 172 -11.53 7.52 -6.87
C LEU A 172 -12.14 8.04 -8.17
N THR A 173 -13.42 8.38 -8.19
CA THR A 173 -14.13 8.76 -9.42
C THR A 173 -13.43 9.87 -10.18
N TYR A 174 -12.84 10.83 -9.46
CA TYR A 174 -12.07 11.92 -10.06
C TYR A 174 -10.71 11.47 -10.63
N PHE A 175 -10.11 10.42 -10.07
CA PHE A 175 -8.75 9.96 -10.43
C PHE A 175 -8.77 8.92 -11.54
N LYS A 176 -9.86 8.16 -11.71
CA LYS A 176 -10.01 7.10 -12.73
C LYS A 176 -9.99 7.60 -14.17
N LYS A 177 -10.41 8.84 -14.41
CA LYS A 177 -10.48 9.44 -15.75
C LYS A 177 -9.12 9.66 -16.41
N ASN A 178 -8.04 9.64 -15.65
CA ASN A 178 -6.68 9.75 -16.17
C ASN A 178 -6.09 8.34 -16.21
N ASN A 179 -5.57 7.88 -17.35
CA ASN A 179 -4.86 6.60 -17.52
C ASN A 179 -3.67 6.50 -16.52
N ASN A 180 -3.97 6.23 -15.26
CA ASN A 180 -2.98 6.12 -14.20
C ASN A 180 -2.34 4.75 -14.24
N LEU A 181 -1.03 4.72 -14.11
CA LEU A 181 -0.29 3.50 -13.87
C LEU A 181 -0.67 2.95 -12.49
N ILE A 182 -0.93 1.65 -12.41
CA ILE A 182 -1.27 1.00 -11.15
C ILE A 182 -0.14 0.07 -10.76
N TYR A 183 0.45 0.31 -9.59
CA TYR A 183 1.44 -0.55 -8.96
C TYR A 183 0.73 -1.45 -7.95
N ILE A 184 0.88 -2.77 -8.10
CA ILE A 184 0.42 -3.71 -7.08
C ILE A 184 1.65 -4.27 -6.38
N ASN A 185 1.71 -4.07 -5.08
CA ASN A 185 2.71 -4.60 -4.19
C ASN A 185 2.08 -5.62 -3.24
N ILE A 186 2.62 -6.83 -3.20
CA ILE A 186 2.20 -7.88 -2.26
C ILE A 186 3.32 -8.01 -1.24
N VAL A 187 3.01 -7.67 0.01
CA VAL A 187 4.01 -7.61 1.10
C VAL A 187 4.47 -9.00 1.51
N ASN A 188 3.58 -9.98 1.50
CA ASN A 188 3.92 -11.35 1.89
C ASN A 188 4.58 -12.11 0.74
N SER A 189 5.87 -12.43 0.89
CA SER A 189 6.68 -13.10 -0.13
C SER A 189 6.23 -14.55 -0.43
N GLU A 190 5.68 -15.27 0.56
CA GLU A 190 5.24 -16.66 0.41
C GLU A 190 4.03 -16.77 -0.53
N PHE A 191 3.13 -15.77 -0.47
CA PHE A 191 1.95 -15.70 -1.31
C PHE A 191 2.21 -15.06 -2.68
N PHE A 192 3.28 -14.28 -2.81
CA PHE A 192 3.54 -13.45 -3.98
C PHE A 192 3.43 -14.19 -5.31
N LYS A 193 4.12 -15.33 -5.44
CA LYS A 193 4.18 -16.10 -6.70
C LYS A 193 2.81 -16.56 -7.18
N ASN A 194 1.98 -17.07 -6.26
CA ASN A 194 0.66 -17.61 -6.57
C ASN A 194 -0.35 -16.50 -6.84
N ILE A 195 -0.29 -15.40 -6.09
CA ILE A 195 -1.14 -14.23 -6.30
C ILE A 195 -0.77 -13.52 -7.59
N GLN A 196 0.51 -13.34 -7.88
CA GLN A 196 0.96 -12.77 -9.14
C GLN A 196 0.44 -13.58 -10.33
N PHE A 197 0.55 -14.91 -10.27
CA PHE A 197 0.06 -15.78 -11.33
C PHE A 197 -1.46 -15.69 -11.51
N ALA A 198 -2.22 -15.61 -10.41
CA ALA A 198 -3.67 -15.40 -10.46
C ALA A 198 -4.01 -14.04 -11.09
N LEU A 199 -3.29 -12.98 -10.73
CA LEU A 199 -3.45 -11.65 -11.30
C LEU A 199 -3.10 -11.63 -12.80
N GLU A 200 -2.03 -12.31 -13.24
CA GLU A 200 -1.66 -12.41 -14.67
C GLU A 200 -2.75 -13.07 -15.53
N LYS A 201 -3.50 -14.01 -14.96
CA LYS A 201 -4.65 -14.66 -15.62
C LYS A 201 -5.91 -13.80 -15.66
N ASN A 202 -5.96 -12.75 -14.86
CA ASN A 202 -7.15 -11.91 -14.72
C ASN A 202 -7.29 -10.91 -15.86
N LYS A 203 -8.43 -10.92 -16.54
CA LYS A 203 -8.74 -10.02 -17.67
C LYS A 203 -8.98 -8.57 -17.27
N LEU A 204 -9.30 -8.28 -16.00
CA LEU A 204 -9.49 -6.91 -15.50
C LEU A 204 -8.18 -6.12 -15.47
N ILE A 205 -7.04 -6.81 -15.49
CA ILE A 205 -5.70 -6.27 -15.38
C ILE A 205 -5.08 -5.87 -16.74
N ASN A 206 -5.88 -5.67 -17.77
CA ASN A 206 -5.40 -5.18 -19.09
C ASN A 206 -4.90 -3.71 -19.08
N GLN A 207 -4.97 -3.02 -17.96
CA GLN A 207 -4.33 -1.72 -17.76
C GLN A 207 -2.94 -1.95 -17.14
N LYS A 208 -1.97 -1.14 -17.49
CA LYS A 208 -0.56 -1.20 -17.12
C LYS A 208 -0.31 -1.44 -15.63
N PHE A 209 -0.38 -2.69 -15.20
CA PHE A 209 0.02 -3.08 -13.84
C PHE A 209 1.50 -3.37 -13.85
N ILE A 210 2.22 -2.75 -12.96
CA ILE A 210 3.59 -3.12 -12.62
C ILE A 210 3.53 -3.82 -11.28
N PHE A 211 3.87 -5.10 -11.27
CA PHE A 211 4.08 -5.82 -10.03
C PHE A 211 5.42 -5.40 -9.45
N GLY A 212 5.38 -4.86 -8.25
CA GLY A 212 6.58 -4.64 -7.48
C GLY A 212 7.18 -6.01 -7.14
N ARG A 213 8.28 -6.38 -7.77
CA ARG A 213 9.08 -7.52 -7.38
C ARG A 213 9.83 -7.12 -6.11
N ASN A 214 9.36 -7.58 -4.98
CA ASN A 214 10.10 -7.42 -3.72
C ASN A 214 11.13 -8.53 -3.54
N GLU A 215 12.11 -8.59 -4.45
CA GLU A 215 13.40 -9.17 -4.13
C GLU A 215 14.25 -8.16 -3.33
N GLU A 216 13.97 -6.87 -3.46
CA GLU A 216 14.49 -5.86 -2.55
C GLU A 216 13.53 -5.80 -1.35
N ASP A 217 14.06 -5.99 -0.15
CA ASP A 217 13.36 -5.76 1.10
C ASP A 217 12.51 -4.49 0.99
N CYS A 218 11.19 -4.60 1.24
CA CYS A 218 10.27 -3.45 1.19
C CYS A 218 10.79 -2.27 2.03
N SER A 219 11.57 -2.59 3.06
CA SER A 219 12.23 -1.63 3.92
C SER A 219 13.26 -0.81 3.15
N ILE A 220 14.10 -1.44 2.31
CA ILE A 220 15.12 -0.74 1.50
C ILE A 220 14.45 0.19 0.49
N PHE A 221 13.36 -0.25 -0.13
CA PHE A 221 12.60 0.56 -1.07
C PHE A 221 12.07 1.84 -0.42
N THR A 222 11.49 1.73 0.78
CA THR A 222 11.00 2.86 1.57
C THR A 222 12.15 3.76 2.02
N LEU A 223 13.26 3.17 2.47
CA LEU A 223 14.44 3.92 2.95
C LEU A 223 15.08 4.75 1.84
N ASN A 224 15.15 4.23 0.62
CA ASN A 224 15.69 4.97 -0.52
C ASN A 224 14.88 6.25 -0.81
N GLY A 225 13.54 6.13 -0.81
CA GLY A 225 12.67 7.30 -0.97
C GLY A 225 12.77 8.29 0.20
N ALA A 226 12.90 7.79 1.43
CA ALA A 226 13.09 8.64 2.61
C ALA A 226 14.45 9.36 2.57
N ALA A 227 15.53 8.69 2.16
CA ALA A 227 16.85 9.27 2.00
C ALA A 227 16.86 10.41 0.97
N GLU A 228 16.16 10.22 -0.16
CA GLU A 228 16.00 11.27 -1.16
C GLU A 228 15.27 12.50 -0.61
N LEU A 229 14.16 12.28 0.13
CA LEU A 229 13.40 13.36 0.76
C LEU A 229 14.22 14.11 1.82
N ILE A 230 15.07 13.42 2.56
CA ILE A 230 15.94 14.06 3.56
C ILE A 230 17.08 14.83 2.87
N GLY A 231 17.69 14.24 1.85
CA GLY A 231 18.88 14.80 1.20
C GLY A 231 18.56 15.98 0.27
N LYS A 232 17.49 15.88 -0.51
CA LYS A 232 17.16 16.86 -1.55
C LYS A 232 15.86 17.61 -1.32
N GLY A 233 15.03 17.16 -0.37
CA GLY A 233 13.68 17.65 -0.20
C GLY A 233 12.74 17.23 -1.33
N TRP A 234 11.56 17.81 -1.36
CA TRP A 234 10.54 17.52 -2.37
C TRP A 234 9.74 18.76 -2.75
N ASP A 235 9.66 19.06 -4.05
CA ASP A 235 8.99 20.28 -4.56
C ASP A 235 7.52 20.41 -4.13
N LYS A 236 6.87 19.30 -3.86
CA LYS A 236 5.46 19.20 -3.48
C LYS A 236 5.25 18.81 -2.02
N GLU A 237 6.32 18.85 -1.23
CA GLU A 237 6.23 18.52 0.17
C GLU A 237 5.45 19.59 0.95
N ALA A 238 4.52 19.12 1.80
CA ALA A 238 3.84 19.99 2.73
C ALA A 238 4.78 20.38 3.88
N ILE A 239 5.00 21.65 4.09
CA ILE A 239 5.71 22.14 5.27
C ILE A 239 4.77 22.00 6.46
N PRO A 240 5.14 21.30 7.54
CA PRO A 240 4.30 21.17 8.71
C PRO A 240 4.10 22.55 9.35
N VAL A 241 2.86 23.05 9.33
CA VAL A 241 2.50 24.26 10.05
C VAL A 241 2.29 23.89 11.51
N VAL A 242 3.22 24.24 12.36
CA VAL A 242 3.03 24.15 13.81
C VAL A 242 2.12 25.28 14.22
N GLN A 243 0.83 25.02 14.37
CA GLN A 243 -0.07 25.96 15.05
C GLN A 243 0.31 25.98 16.53
N THR A 244 1.12 26.93 16.92
CA THR A 244 1.20 27.31 18.33
C THR A 244 -0.15 27.91 18.71
N LYS A 245 -0.96 27.17 19.48
CA LYS A 245 -2.14 27.75 20.14
C LYS A 245 -1.61 28.85 21.05
N LYS A 246 -1.63 30.10 20.57
CA LYS A 246 -1.47 31.24 21.47
C LYS A 246 -2.63 31.16 22.46
N SER A 247 -2.32 31.01 23.74
CA SER A 247 -3.36 31.10 24.76
C SER A 247 -4.02 32.48 24.68
N LEU A 248 -5.32 32.57 24.96
CA LEU A 248 -6.01 33.86 24.99
C LEU A 248 -5.28 34.88 25.86
N ILE A 249 -4.63 34.41 26.91
CA ILE A 249 -3.80 35.20 27.81
C ILE A 249 -2.56 35.75 27.10
N SER A 250 -1.83 34.93 26.32
CA SER A 250 -0.64 35.39 25.58
C SER A 250 -1.02 36.36 24.43
N ALA A 251 -2.22 36.23 23.86
CA ALA A 251 -2.72 37.16 22.85
C ALA A 251 -3.13 38.50 23.46
N LEU A 252 -3.65 38.52 24.69
CA LEU A 252 -3.95 39.73 25.48
C LEU A 252 -2.66 40.44 25.89
N PHE A 253 -1.66 39.73 26.39
CA PHE A 253 -0.36 40.31 26.77
C PHE A 253 0.39 40.93 25.57
N SER A 254 0.36 40.24 24.40
CA SER A 254 0.98 40.84 23.20
C SER A 254 0.29 42.10 22.66
N ARG A 255 -1.01 42.30 23.01
CA ARG A 255 -1.77 43.54 22.66
C ARG A 255 -1.57 44.68 23.65
N LEU A 256 -1.22 44.36 24.90
CA LEU A 256 -1.02 45.39 25.94
C LEU A 256 0.41 45.92 26.01
N PHE A 257 1.38 45.24 25.42
CA PHE A 257 2.81 45.58 25.47
C PHE A 257 3.48 45.72 24.10
N SER A 258 2.68 45.78 23.02
CA SER A 258 3.14 46.25 21.69
C SER A 258 2.56 47.66 21.45
#